data_bd08474748be5436a98946134fcc53ca
#
_entry.id   bd08474748be5436a98946134fcc53ca
#
_cell.length_a   1.000
_cell.length_b   1.000
_cell.length_c   1.000
_cell.angle_alpha   90.00
_cell.angle_beta   90.00
_cell.angle_gamma   90.00
#
_symmetry.space_group_name_H-M   'P 1'
#
loop_
_entity.id
_entity.type
_entity.pdbx_description
1 polymer ?
#
loop_
_entity_poly.entity_id
_entity_poly.type
_entity_poly.pdbx_seq_one_letter_code
_entity_poly.pdbx_strand_id
1 'polypeptide(L)'
;AGQSTPLAGGMAIAQNSPVDVRLAMLGGLLHDIGEAYIQAQYLDGEEPLDLLGHKHMMVHPRIAQLLLSATTDYPATLCRAIGEHHERQNGSGFPARLSGDAISPLGMLLAAVENTMSLAPAPHAPLTRASFALRVVPGEYPDRFSSVVFNMARNAHEQVPTNIRVPAAAALHHVNTTLQAAQQTARALQTNIGSTERKAIVQLALDRIARLRQAWNALGVWGLSPEQLTPEDHFEMDLAGVELNQRLYELQRECMLLAENLTQAEKTELSPIWADLKVKHA
;
A
#
# COMPACT_ATOMS: atom_id res chain seq x y z
N ALA A 1 -5.89 -11.64 -12.18
CA ALA A 1 -5.61 -13.03 -11.70
C ALA A 1 -4.67 -13.81 -12.65
N GLY A 2 -4.86 -13.79 -13.98
CA GLY A 2 -4.06 -14.63 -14.91
C GLY A 2 -2.55 -14.37 -14.88
N GLN A 3 -2.11 -13.13 -14.69
CA GLN A 3 -0.69 -12.75 -14.64
C GLN A 3 -0.08 -12.87 -13.24
N SER A 4 -0.88 -12.81 -12.19
CA SER A 4 -0.44 -12.99 -10.80
C SER A 4 0.05 -14.42 -10.53
N THR A 5 -0.52 -15.42 -11.22
CA THR A 5 -0.16 -16.84 -11.09
C THR A 5 1.32 -17.12 -11.40
N PRO A 6 1.86 -16.80 -12.60
CA PRO A 6 3.26 -17.05 -12.90
C PRO A 6 4.20 -16.18 -12.07
N LEU A 7 3.82 -14.95 -11.73
CA LEU A 7 4.62 -14.07 -10.89
C LEU A 7 4.79 -14.66 -9.48
N ALA A 8 3.71 -15.14 -8.86
CA ALA A 8 3.75 -15.75 -7.53
C ALA A 8 4.66 -17.00 -7.50
N GLY A 9 4.54 -17.88 -8.49
CA GLY A 9 5.41 -19.04 -8.63
C GLY A 9 6.87 -18.63 -8.83
N GLY A 10 7.15 -17.69 -9.72
CA GLY A 10 8.50 -17.18 -10.00
C GLY A 10 9.15 -16.52 -8.78
N MET A 11 8.40 -15.72 -8.02
CA MET A 11 8.89 -15.10 -6.78
C MET A 11 9.19 -16.14 -5.70
N ALA A 12 8.36 -17.18 -5.55
CA ALA A 12 8.61 -18.26 -4.60
C ALA A 12 9.90 -19.01 -4.93
N ILE A 13 10.15 -19.31 -6.21
CA ILE A 13 11.39 -19.96 -6.68
C ILE A 13 12.60 -19.04 -6.46
N ALA A 14 12.53 -17.78 -6.91
CA ALA A 14 13.65 -16.85 -6.88
C ALA A 14 14.15 -16.55 -5.45
N GLN A 15 13.29 -16.68 -4.45
CA GLN A 15 13.64 -16.46 -3.05
C GLN A 15 14.09 -17.70 -2.30
N ASN A 16 14.11 -18.87 -2.95
CA ASN A 16 14.26 -20.14 -2.25
C ASN A 16 13.35 -20.20 -1.01
N SER A 17 12.10 -19.74 -1.21
CA SER A 17 11.12 -19.56 -0.14
C SER A 17 10.70 -20.91 0.45
N PRO A 18 10.39 -21.00 1.75
CA PRO A 18 9.73 -22.17 2.34
C PRO A 18 8.29 -22.36 1.83
N VAL A 19 7.80 -21.44 1.00
CA VAL A 19 6.46 -21.50 0.40
C VAL A 19 6.44 -22.52 -0.73
N ASP A 20 5.44 -23.40 -0.72
CA ASP A 20 5.19 -24.30 -1.84
C ASP A 20 4.81 -23.49 -3.09
N VAL A 21 5.57 -23.70 -4.17
CA VAL A 21 5.37 -23.02 -5.45
C VAL A 21 3.97 -23.22 -6.03
N ARG A 22 3.39 -24.41 -5.85
CA ARG A 22 2.03 -24.71 -6.31
C ARG A 22 0.99 -23.90 -5.55
N LEU A 23 1.17 -23.77 -4.22
CA LEU A 23 0.29 -22.96 -3.40
C LEU A 23 0.46 -21.46 -3.73
N ALA A 24 1.68 -21.01 -4.02
CA ALA A 24 1.92 -19.63 -4.48
C ALA A 24 1.19 -19.35 -5.79
N MET A 25 1.27 -20.25 -6.77
CA MET A 25 0.58 -20.12 -8.06
C MET A 25 -0.95 -20.15 -7.89
N LEU A 26 -1.47 -21.06 -7.08
CA LEU A 26 -2.92 -21.12 -6.77
C LEU A 26 -3.38 -19.86 -6.04
N GLY A 27 -2.59 -19.37 -5.08
CA GLY A 27 -2.86 -18.11 -4.40
C GLY A 27 -2.93 -16.95 -5.40
N GLY A 28 -1.94 -16.82 -6.29
CA GLY A 28 -1.95 -15.80 -7.35
C GLY A 28 -3.13 -15.92 -8.33
N LEU A 29 -3.73 -17.11 -8.49
CA LEU A 29 -4.94 -17.30 -9.32
C LEU A 29 -6.21 -16.88 -8.59
N LEU A 30 -6.30 -17.14 -7.30
CA LEU A 30 -7.54 -17.14 -6.53
C LEU A 30 -7.71 -15.96 -5.57
N HIS A 31 -6.66 -15.13 -5.34
CA HIS A 31 -6.69 -14.10 -4.27
C HIS A 31 -7.85 -13.13 -4.41
N ASP A 32 -8.20 -12.73 -5.65
CA ASP A 32 -9.28 -11.78 -5.93
C ASP A 32 -10.66 -12.41 -6.12
N ILE A 33 -10.83 -13.73 -5.87
CA ILE A 33 -12.13 -14.38 -6.08
C ILE A 33 -13.25 -13.74 -5.24
N GLY A 34 -12.89 -13.07 -4.15
CA GLY A 34 -13.81 -12.33 -3.29
C GLY A 34 -14.40 -11.08 -3.94
N GLU A 35 -13.74 -10.53 -4.98
CA GLU A 35 -14.26 -9.38 -5.74
C GLU A 35 -15.55 -9.70 -6.48
N ALA A 36 -15.79 -10.98 -6.82
CA ALA A 36 -17.05 -11.41 -7.42
C ALA A 36 -18.28 -11.10 -6.53
N TYR A 37 -18.08 -10.79 -5.25
CA TYR A 37 -19.11 -10.43 -4.29
C TYR A 37 -19.14 -8.92 -3.97
N ILE A 38 -18.27 -8.15 -4.62
CA ILE A 38 -18.25 -6.68 -4.51
C ILE A 38 -19.15 -6.10 -5.61
N GLN A 39 -19.86 -5.01 -5.30
CA GLN A 39 -20.70 -4.34 -6.27
C GLN A 39 -19.85 -3.77 -7.41
N ALA A 40 -20.28 -3.98 -8.66
CA ALA A 40 -19.53 -3.60 -9.88
C ALA A 40 -19.10 -2.13 -9.86
N GLN A 41 -19.95 -1.24 -9.37
CA GLN A 41 -19.64 0.21 -9.26
C GLN A 41 -18.37 0.55 -8.46
N TYR A 42 -17.91 -0.38 -7.59
CA TYR A 42 -16.68 -0.19 -6.81
C TYR A 42 -15.46 -0.84 -7.46
N LEU A 43 -15.66 -1.64 -8.53
CA LEU A 43 -14.60 -2.34 -9.27
C LEU A 43 -14.18 -1.61 -10.55
N ASP A 44 -15.03 -0.72 -11.08
CA ASP A 44 -14.84 -0.10 -12.39
C ASP A 44 -13.65 0.87 -12.45
N GLY A 45 -13.17 1.37 -11.31
CA GLY A 45 -11.95 2.19 -11.21
C GLY A 45 -12.00 3.57 -11.89
N GLU A 46 -13.17 3.97 -12.42
CA GLU A 46 -13.34 5.26 -13.13
C GLU A 46 -13.26 6.46 -12.19
N GLU A 47 -13.69 6.28 -10.94
CA GLU A 47 -13.65 7.33 -9.91
C GLU A 47 -13.00 6.83 -8.62
N PRO A 48 -12.34 7.73 -7.86
CA PRO A 48 -11.83 7.36 -6.55
C PRO A 48 -12.96 6.90 -5.63
N LEU A 49 -12.79 5.74 -5.02
CA LEU A 49 -13.79 5.19 -4.11
C LEU A 49 -14.10 6.17 -2.98
N ASP A 50 -15.36 6.37 -2.68
CA ASP A 50 -15.77 7.00 -1.41
C ASP A 50 -15.43 6.10 -0.22
N LEU A 51 -15.73 6.56 1.00
CA LEU A 51 -15.42 5.78 2.21
C LEU A 51 -16.18 4.45 2.24
N LEU A 52 -17.42 4.43 1.74
CA LEU A 52 -18.26 3.23 1.70
C LEU A 52 -17.70 2.22 0.68
N GLY A 53 -17.37 2.66 -0.53
CA GLY A 53 -16.75 1.83 -1.55
C GLY A 53 -15.41 1.25 -1.10
N HIS A 54 -14.58 2.08 -0.45
CA HIS A 54 -13.33 1.61 0.14
C HIS A 54 -13.55 0.52 1.19
N LYS A 55 -14.55 0.68 2.07
CA LYS A 55 -14.93 -0.33 3.06
C LYS A 55 -15.39 -1.64 2.40
N HIS A 56 -16.16 -1.55 1.33
CA HIS A 56 -16.56 -2.72 0.54
C HIS A 56 -15.35 -3.43 -0.07
N MET A 57 -14.41 -2.66 -0.66
CA MET A 57 -13.19 -3.23 -1.23
C MET A 57 -12.31 -3.91 -0.17
N MET A 58 -12.18 -3.34 1.01
CA MET A 58 -11.34 -3.92 2.08
C MET A 58 -11.79 -5.30 2.57
N VAL A 59 -13.01 -5.74 2.30
CA VAL A 59 -13.51 -7.03 2.80
C VAL A 59 -13.32 -8.18 1.81
N HIS A 60 -12.97 -7.92 0.52
CA HIS A 60 -12.84 -9.01 -0.46
C HIS A 60 -11.82 -10.09 -0.08
N PRO A 61 -10.67 -9.81 0.59
CA PRO A 61 -9.77 -10.88 1.00
C PRO A 61 -10.42 -11.83 2.02
N ARG A 62 -11.20 -11.26 2.93
CA ARG A 62 -11.93 -12.07 3.92
C ARG A 62 -13.05 -12.89 3.28
N ILE A 63 -13.76 -12.33 2.31
CA ILE A 63 -14.77 -13.04 1.53
C ILE A 63 -14.12 -14.21 0.79
N ALA A 64 -13.00 -13.97 0.09
CA ALA A 64 -12.25 -15.01 -0.61
C ALA A 64 -11.82 -16.14 0.34
N GLN A 65 -11.24 -15.81 1.49
CA GLN A 65 -10.85 -16.77 2.52
C GLN A 65 -12.03 -17.64 2.97
N LEU A 66 -13.16 -17.02 3.33
CA LEU A 66 -14.35 -17.72 3.82
C LEU A 66 -14.96 -18.60 2.75
N LEU A 67 -15.08 -18.07 1.51
CA LEU A 67 -15.61 -18.81 0.37
C LEU A 67 -14.81 -20.09 0.13
N LEU A 68 -13.49 -19.96 -0.03
CA LEU A 68 -12.63 -21.11 -0.31
C LEU A 68 -12.61 -22.12 0.84
N SER A 69 -12.58 -21.65 2.09
CA SER A 69 -12.61 -22.52 3.27
C SER A 69 -13.93 -23.30 3.41
N ALA A 70 -15.04 -22.73 2.94
CA ALA A 70 -16.37 -23.33 3.09
C ALA A 70 -16.77 -24.25 1.91
N THR A 71 -16.20 -24.00 0.71
CA THR A 71 -16.69 -24.65 -0.53
C THR A 71 -15.65 -25.54 -1.21
N THR A 72 -14.42 -25.61 -0.68
CA THR A 72 -13.33 -26.38 -1.29
C THR A 72 -12.52 -27.14 -0.25
N ASP A 73 -11.74 -28.12 -0.71
CA ASP A 73 -10.77 -28.87 0.10
C ASP A 73 -9.35 -28.27 0.02
N TYR A 74 -9.22 -27.00 -0.34
CA TYR A 74 -7.91 -26.34 -0.36
C TYR A 74 -7.28 -26.27 1.04
N PRO A 75 -5.95 -26.37 1.14
CA PRO A 75 -5.27 -26.28 2.43
C PRO A 75 -5.62 -24.98 3.17
N ALA A 76 -5.85 -25.08 4.47
CA ALA A 76 -6.15 -23.91 5.32
C ALA A 76 -5.07 -22.82 5.24
N THR A 77 -3.81 -23.22 4.99
CA THR A 77 -2.68 -22.30 4.77
C THR A 77 -2.85 -21.45 3.50
N LEU A 78 -3.42 -21.99 2.43
CA LEU A 78 -3.74 -21.25 1.22
C LEU A 78 -4.89 -20.27 1.46
N CYS A 79 -5.99 -20.76 2.03
CA CYS A 79 -7.16 -19.92 2.32
C CYS A 79 -6.79 -18.75 3.25
N ARG A 80 -5.95 -19.02 4.27
CA ARG A 80 -5.41 -17.99 5.16
C ARG A 80 -4.60 -16.96 4.39
N ALA A 81 -3.64 -17.38 3.57
CA ALA A 81 -2.77 -16.50 2.80
C ALA A 81 -3.56 -15.61 1.82
N ILE A 82 -4.62 -16.14 1.22
CA ILE A 82 -5.55 -15.37 0.38
C ILE A 82 -6.25 -14.29 1.21
N GLY A 83 -6.66 -14.58 2.45
CA GLY A 83 -7.19 -13.57 3.36
C GLY A 83 -6.19 -12.47 3.77
N GLU A 84 -4.89 -12.70 3.56
CA GLU A 84 -3.79 -11.83 3.99
C GLU A 84 -3.14 -11.03 2.84
N HIS A 85 -3.57 -11.18 1.59
CA HIS A 85 -2.84 -10.64 0.42
C HIS A 85 -2.83 -9.10 0.31
N HIS A 86 -3.58 -8.39 1.13
CA HIS A 86 -3.49 -6.94 1.31
C HIS A 86 -2.91 -6.53 2.66
N GLU A 87 -2.44 -7.48 3.47
CA GLU A 87 -1.72 -7.13 4.69
C GLU A 87 -0.32 -6.58 4.39
N ARG A 88 0.22 -5.78 5.31
CA ARG A 88 1.54 -5.16 5.21
C ARG A 88 2.32 -5.45 6.49
N GLN A 89 3.61 -5.75 6.36
CA GLN A 89 4.46 -6.14 7.49
C GLN A 89 4.45 -5.13 8.64
N ASN A 90 4.28 -3.86 8.33
CA ASN A 90 4.19 -2.78 9.31
C ASN A 90 2.78 -2.58 9.91
N GLY A 91 1.79 -3.44 9.56
CA GLY A 91 0.40 -3.35 9.98
C GLY A 91 -0.42 -2.27 9.29
N SER A 92 0.04 -1.70 8.15
CA SER A 92 -0.72 -0.71 7.37
C SER A 92 -1.71 -1.34 6.40
N GLY A 93 -1.72 -2.68 6.30
CA GLY A 93 -2.60 -3.42 5.43
C GLY A 93 -4.00 -3.64 6.00
N PHE A 94 -4.76 -4.44 5.30
CA PHE A 94 -6.13 -4.83 5.64
C PHE A 94 -6.41 -6.29 5.21
N PRO A 95 -7.48 -6.94 5.68
CA PRO A 95 -8.55 -6.40 6.51
C PRO A 95 -8.27 -6.47 8.02
N ALA A 96 -7.33 -7.32 8.47
CA ALA A 96 -7.11 -7.61 9.89
C ALA A 96 -5.99 -6.78 10.53
N ARG A 97 -5.24 -5.99 9.74
CA ARG A 97 -4.08 -5.17 10.16
C ARG A 97 -3.02 -6.01 10.85
N LEU A 98 -2.77 -7.17 10.31
CA LEU A 98 -1.70 -8.03 10.78
C LEU A 98 -0.34 -7.36 10.59
N SER A 99 0.62 -7.68 11.46
CA SER A 99 1.98 -7.14 11.36
C SER A 99 3.03 -8.20 11.65
N GLY A 100 4.22 -8.03 11.08
CA GLY A 100 5.36 -8.92 11.32
C GLY A 100 5.03 -10.38 11.05
N ASP A 101 5.39 -11.24 11.99
CA ASP A 101 5.21 -12.69 11.89
C ASP A 101 3.74 -13.18 12.02
N ALA A 102 2.80 -12.26 12.31
CA ALA A 102 1.37 -12.59 12.27
C ALA A 102 0.88 -12.83 10.85
N ILE A 103 1.56 -12.31 9.83
CA ILE A 103 1.27 -12.56 8.42
C ILE A 103 2.02 -13.83 7.99
N SER A 104 1.30 -14.75 7.33
CA SER A 104 1.94 -15.97 6.83
C SER A 104 2.96 -15.68 5.71
N PRO A 105 4.02 -16.48 5.55
CA PRO A 105 4.99 -16.29 4.47
C PRO A 105 4.36 -16.28 3.08
N LEU A 106 3.34 -17.10 2.85
CA LEU A 106 2.58 -17.12 1.59
C LEU A 106 1.71 -15.86 1.45
N GLY A 107 1.06 -15.38 2.52
CA GLY A 107 0.29 -14.15 2.52
C GLY A 107 1.16 -12.94 2.17
N MET A 108 2.35 -12.85 2.76
CA MET A 108 3.31 -11.78 2.46
C MET A 108 3.81 -11.83 1.00
N LEU A 109 4.01 -13.04 0.46
CA LEU A 109 4.36 -13.21 -0.96
C LEU A 109 3.22 -12.74 -1.87
N LEU A 110 1.98 -13.14 -1.58
CA LEU A 110 0.81 -12.71 -2.36
C LEU A 110 0.62 -11.19 -2.26
N ALA A 111 0.86 -10.58 -1.10
CA ALA A 111 0.81 -9.13 -0.94
C ALA A 111 1.83 -8.38 -1.83
N ALA A 112 3.03 -8.93 -1.98
CA ALA A 112 4.04 -8.36 -2.88
C ALA A 112 3.69 -8.59 -4.36
N VAL A 113 3.11 -9.74 -4.69
CA VAL A 113 2.60 -10.05 -6.04
C VAL A 113 1.49 -9.09 -6.42
N GLU A 114 0.51 -8.88 -5.55
CA GLU A 114 -0.62 -7.97 -5.77
C GLU A 114 -0.12 -6.54 -6.01
N ASN A 115 0.74 -6.01 -5.15
CA ASN A 115 1.33 -4.69 -5.34
C ASN A 115 2.10 -4.57 -6.68
N THR A 116 2.81 -5.63 -7.08
CA THR A 116 3.54 -5.64 -8.36
C THR A 116 2.59 -5.65 -9.55
N MET A 117 1.51 -6.42 -9.47
CA MET A 117 0.54 -6.56 -10.55
C MET A 117 -0.38 -5.35 -10.70
N SER A 118 -0.69 -4.64 -9.62
CA SER A 118 -1.46 -3.38 -9.69
C SER A 118 -0.73 -2.29 -10.50
N LEU A 119 0.59 -2.35 -10.58
CA LEU A 119 1.43 -1.44 -11.37
C LEU A 119 1.77 -1.96 -12.78
N ALA A 120 1.42 -3.22 -13.12
CA ALA A 120 1.68 -3.79 -14.44
C ALA A 120 1.05 -3.02 -15.61
N PRO A 121 -0.12 -2.37 -15.49
CA PRO A 121 -0.68 -1.54 -16.55
C PRO A 121 0.04 -0.21 -16.77
N ALA A 122 1.02 0.16 -15.93
CA ALA A 122 1.75 1.41 -16.07
C ALA A 122 2.42 1.51 -17.45
N PRO A 123 2.32 2.66 -18.13
CA PRO A 123 2.76 2.78 -19.53
C PRO A 123 4.28 2.68 -19.71
N HIS A 124 5.05 2.93 -18.63
CA HIS A 124 6.51 2.95 -18.68
C HIS A 124 7.09 2.30 -17.44
N ALA A 125 8.11 1.44 -17.64
CA ALA A 125 8.90 0.81 -16.60
C ALA A 125 8.07 0.21 -15.44
N PRO A 126 7.06 -0.66 -15.71
CA PRO A 126 6.14 -1.15 -14.69
C PRO A 126 6.83 -1.95 -13.57
N LEU A 127 7.85 -2.76 -13.89
CA LEU A 127 8.59 -3.51 -12.89
C LEU A 127 9.51 -2.61 -12.04
N THR A 128 10.09 -1.57 -12.65
CA THR A 128 10.88 -0.57 -11.91
C THR A 128 9.97 0.20 -10.94
N ARG A 129 8.77 0.59 -11.36
CA ARG A 129 7.74 1.19 -10.50
C ARG A 129 7.36 0.26 -9.36
N ALA A 130 7.08 -0.99 -9.66
CA ALA A 130 6.71 -1.98 -8.65
C ALA A 130 7.84 -2.25 -7.64
N SER A 131 9.08 -2.37 -8.11
CA SER A 131 10.24 -2.50 -7.21
C SER A 131 10.38 -1.30 -6.28
N PHE A 132 10.15 -0.09 -6.79
CA PHE A 132 10.16 1.13 -5.98
C PHE A 132 9.03 1.12 -4.94
N ALA A 133 7.80 0.85 -5.35
CA ALA A 133 6.62 0.80 -4.48
C ALA A 133 6.77 -0.19 -3.32
N LEU A 134 7.43 -1.34 -3.57
CA LEU A 134 7.71 -2.35 -2.52
C LEU A 134 8.76 -1.91 -1.47
N ARG A 135 9.56 -0.87 -1.74
CA ARG A 135 10.65 -0.44 -0.85
C ARG A 135 10.53 1.00 -0.33
N VAL A 136 9.65 1.81 -0.94
CA VAL A 136 9.60 3.26 -0.65
C VAL A 136 9.24 3.55 0.81
N VAL A 137 8.32 2.80 1.40
CA VAL A 137 7.98 2.93 2.82
C VAL A 137 8.65 1.80 3.62
N PRO A 138 9.60 2.13 4.51
CA PRO A 138 10.31 1.13 5.28
C PRO A 138 9.38 0.21 6.09
N GLY A 139 9.58 -1.09 5.95
CA GLY A 139 8.87 -2.11 6.70
C GLY A 139 7.45 -2.42 6.22
N GLU A 140 6.99 -1.93 5.05
CA GLU A 140 5.74 -2.40 4.43
C GLU A 140 5.90 -3.81 3.86
N TYR A 141 7.00 -4.05 3.16
CA TYR A 141 7.34 -5.34 2.59
C TYR A 141 8.77 -5.74 2.94
N PRO A 142 9.09 -7.03 3.01
CA PRO A 142 10.46 -7.50 3.10
C PRO A 142 11.29 -7.12 1.87
N ASP A 143 12.50 -6.61 2.07
CA ASP A 143 13.40 -6.12 1.00
C ASP A 143 13.70 -7.16 -0.09
N ARG A 144 13.63 -8.45 0.27
CA ARG A 144 13.82 -9.54 -0.70
C ARG A 144 12.85 -9.49 -1.88
N PHE A 145 11.61 -9.01 -1.68
CA PHE A 145 10.60 -8.92 -2.75
C PHE A 145 10.94 -7.80 -3.73
N SER A 146 11.29 -6.62 -3.23
CA SER A 146 11.72 -5.52 -4.09
C SER A 146 12.96 -5.88 -4.90
N SER A 147 13.90 -6.62 -4.30
CA SER A 147 15.11 -7.09 -4.99
C SER A 147 14.80 -8.07 -6.13
N VAL A 148 13.85 -8.98 -5.95
CA VAL A 148 13.42 -9.89 -7.03
C VAL A 148 12.80 -9.09 -8.18
N VAL A 149 11.86 -8.19 -7.89
CA VAL A 149 11.19 -7.38 -8.91
C VAL A 149 12.18 -6.44 -9.62
N PHE A 150 13.13 -5.85 -8.89
CA PHE A 150 14.23 -5.06 -9.46
C PHE A 150 15.06 -5.87 -10.45
N ASN A 151 15.43 -7.10 -10.09
CA ASN A 151 16.19 -7.97 -11.00
C ASN A 151 15.36 -8.35 -12.23
N MET A 152 14.05 -8.53 -12.10
CA MET A 152 13.15 -8.75 -13.24
C MET A 152 13.13 -7.53 -14.17
N ALA A 153 13.02 -6.31 -13.64
CA ALA A 153 13.06 -5.06 -14.40
C ALA A 153 14.38 -4.93 -15.18
N ARG A 154 15.50 -5.20 -14.51
CA ARG A 154 16.83 -5.18 -15.13
C ARG A 154 16.96 -6.20 -16.25
N ASN A 155 16.47 -7.42 -16.06
CA ASN A 155 16.52 -8.48 -17.07
C ASN A 155 15.57 -8.21 -18.26
N ALA A 156 14.47 -7.51 -18.02
CA ALA A 156 13.57 -7.05 -19.06
C ALA A 156 14.10 -5.81 -19.81
N HIS A 157 15.28 -5.27 -19.41
CA HIS A 157 15.86 -4.06 -19.99
C HIS A 157 14.89 -2.86 -19.99
N GLU A 158 14.09 -2.74 -18.95
CA GLU A 158 13.19 -1.59 -18.82
C GLU A 158 13.96 -0.28 -18.89
N GLN A 159 13.45 0.64 -19.72
CA GLN A 159 14.00 1.98 -19.88
C GLN A 159 13.23 2.98 -19.05
N VAL A 160 13.95 3.76 -18.27
CA VAL A 160 13.37 4.90 -17.54
C VAL A 160 13.04 6.00 -18.56
N PRO A 161 11.82 6.59 -18.50
CA PRO A 161 11.49 7.70 -19.37
C PRO A 161 12.39 8.90 -19.14
N THR A 162 13.00 9.42 -20.21
CA THR A 162 13.88 10.59 -20.14
C THR A 162 13.13 11.93 -20.26
N ASN A 163 11.84 11.89 -20.65
CA ASN A 163 11.03 13.09 -20.91
C ASN A 163 10.02 13.38 -19.79
N ILE A 164 10.32 13.05 -18.53
CA ILE A 164 9.45 13.38 -17.42
C ILE A 164 9.50 14.90 -17.20
N ARG A 165 8.46 15.59 -17.68
CA ARG A 165 8.26 17.01 -17.39
C ARG A 165 7.83 17.15 -15.93
N VAL A 166 8.64 17.87 -15.20
CA VAL A 166 8.64 18.00 -13.74
C VAL A 166 7.38 18.68 -13.17
N PRO A 167 6.37 17.90 -12.73
CA PRO A 167 5.61 18.27 -11.53
C PRO A 167 6.17 17.59 -10.26
N ALA A 168 7.15 16.69 -10.37
CA ALA A 168 7.65 15.87 -9.26
C ALA A 168 8.03 16.71 -8.03
N ALA A 169 8.73 17.82 -8.21
CA ALA A 169 9.09 18.71 -7.10
C ALA A 169 7.85 19.33 -6.42
N ALA A 170 6.82 19.70 -7.17
CA ALA A 170 5.58 20.24 -6.61
C ALA A 170 4.77 19.16 -5.85
N ALA A 171 4.70 17.96 -6.41
CA ALA A 171 4.05 16.83 -5.76
C ALA A 171 4.74 16.44 -4.45
N LEU A 172 6.08 16.34 -4.46
CA LEU A 172 6.86 16.07 -3.26
C LEU A 172 6.78 17.20 -2.24
N HIS A 173 6.75 18.47 -2.66
CA HIS A 173 6.52 19.59 -1.76
C HIS A 173 5.14 19.52 -1.11
N HIS A 174 4.11 19.15 -1.87
CA HIS A 174 2.77 18.92 -1.33
C HIS A 174 2.76 17.80 -0.30
N VAL A 175 3.37 16.65 -0.58
CA VAL A 175 3.52 15.55 0.39
C VAL A 175 4.16 16.04 1.68
N ASN A 176 5.26 16.80 1.60
CA ASN A 176 5.95 17.31 2.79
C ASN A 176 5.07 18.25 3.61
N THR A 177 4.39 19.20 2.97
CA THR A 177 3.50 20.15 3.67
C THR A 177 2.34 19.44 4.33
N THR A 178 1.73 18.46 3.66
CA THR A 178 0.66 17.62 4.19
C THR A 178 1.13 16.81 5.41
N LEU A 179 2.28 16.16 5.32
CA LEU A 179 2.86 15.41 6.43
C LEU A 179 3.19 16.30 7.63
N GLN A 180 3.68 17.52 7.39
CA GLN A 180 3.97 18.48 8.47
C GLN A 180 2.70 18.95 9.17
N ALA A 181 1.68 19.35 8.42
CA ALA A 181 0.40 19.79 8.96
C ALA A 181 -0.27 18.68 9.78
N ALA A 182 -0.43 17.49 9.18
CA ALA A 182 -1.04 16.36 9.84
C ALA A 182 -0.28 15.93 11.12
N GLN A 183 1.06 16.00 11.11
CA GLN A 183 1.87 15.70 12.30
C GLN A 183 1.65 16.71 13.42
N GLN A 184 1.58 18.01 13.10
CA GLN A 184 1.33 19.06 14.08
C GLN A 184 -0.05 18.90 14.71
N THR A 185 -1.07 18.68 13.90
CA THR A 185 -2.45 18.44 14.32
C THR A 185 -2.56 17.20 15.23
N ALA A 186 -1.99 16.07 14.81
CA ALA A 186 -2.03 14.85 15.60
C ALA A 186 -1.31 14.99 16.95
N ARG A 187 -0.16 15.70 17.00
CA ARG A 187 0.54 16.00 18.26
C ARG A 187 -0.27 16.93 19.18
N ALA A 188 -0.90 17.94 18.64
CA ALA A 188 -1.76 18.85 19.43
C ALA A 188 -2.93 18.09 20.06
N LEU A 189 -3.54 17.18 19.32
CA LEU A 189 -4.62 16.34 19.82
C LEU A 189 -4.14 15.31 20.87
N GLN A 190 -2.94 14.77 20.75
CA GLN A 190 -2.40 13.76 21.66
C GLN A 190 -2.42 14.20 23.14
N THR A 191 -2.23 15.50 23.41
CA THR A 191 -2.16 16.04 24.76
C THR A 191 -3.50 16.14 25.49
N ASN A 192 -4.63 16.16 24.74
CA ASN A 192 -5.95 16.49 25.29
C ASN A 192 -7.01 15.39 25.11
N ILE A 193 -6.64 14.21 24.60
CA ILE A 193 -7.58 13.15 24.27
C ILE A 193 -7.93 12.29 25.48
N GLY A 194 -9.23 12.18 25.77
CA GLY A 194 -9.76 11.46 26.94
C GLY A 194 -9.95 9.94 26.73
N SER A 195 -10.55 9.48 25.61
CA SER A 195 -10.87 8.06 25.41
C SER A 195 -9.73 7.25 24.85
N THR A 196 -9.71 5.94 25.15
CA THR A 196 -8.70 4.98 24.67
C THR A 196 -8.77 4.84 23.15
N GLU A 197 -9.97 4.81 22.58
CA GLU A 197 -10.21 4.68 21.15
C GLU A 197 -9.64 5.86 20.38
N ARG A 198 -9.89 7.08 20.85
CA ARG A 198 -9.35 8.30 20.23
C ARG A 198 -7.81 8.35 20.32
N LYS A 199 -7.24 7.97 21.48
CA LYS A 199 -5.79 7.87 21.66
C LYS A 199 -5.18 6.89 20.64
N ALA A 200 -5.82 5.76 20.41
CA ALA A 200 -5.37 4.77 19.44
C ALA A 200 -5.35 5.32 18.01
N ILE A 201 -6.36 6.08 17.60
CA ILE A 201 -6.43 6.70 16.26
C ILE A 201 -5.31 7.74 16.09
N VAL A 202 -5.11 8.61 17.09
CA VAL A 202 -4.06 9.63 17.04
C VAL A 202 -2.67 9.00 17.03
N GLN A 203 -2.44 7.97 17.85
CA GLN A 203 -1.16 7.27 17.89
C GLN A 203 -0.89 6.57 16.55
N LEU A 204 -1.88 5.89 15.97
CA LEU A 204 -1.78 5.28 14.65
C LEU A 204 -1.41 6.34 13.60
N ALA A 205 -2.09 7.48 13.57
CA ALA A 205 -1.77 8.56 12.64
C ALA A 205 -0.32 9.04 12.79
N LEU A 206 0.14 9.25 14.03
CA LEU A 206 1.51 9.68 14.31
C LEU A 206 2.55 8.65 13.84
N ASP A 207 2.31 7.37 14.10
CA ASP A 207 3.22 6.29 13.69
C ASP A 207 3.30 6.16 12.17
N ARG A 208 2.16 6.26 11.46
CA ARG A 208 2.12 6.24 10.00
C ARG A 208 2.81 7.46 9.39
N ILE A 209 2.48 8.66 9.88
CA ILE A 209 3.12 9.91 9.43
C ILE A 209 4.63 9.85 9.64
N ALA A 210 5.10 9.32 10.77
CA ALA A 210 6.54 9.18 11.03
C ALA A 210 7.23 8.28 10.00
N ARG A 211 6.62 7.15 9.60
CA ARG A 211 7.15 6.25 8.57
C ARG A 211 7.16 6.91 7.17
N LEU A 212 6.09 7.62 6.82
CA LEU A 212 6.03 8.36 5.55
C LEU A 212 7.07 9.48 5.50
N ARG A 213 7.31 10.16 6.60
CA ARG A 213 8.40 11.14 6.70
C ARG A 213 9.79 10.50 6.59
N GLN A 214 9.96 9.32 7.15
CA GLN A 214 11.21 8.55 6.98
C GLN A 214 11.42 8.20 5.51
N ALA A 215 10.38 7.72 4.82
CA ALA A 215 10.40 7.43 3.39
C ALA A 215 10.75 8.67 2.57
N TRP A 216 10.06 9.80 2.84
CA TRP A 216 10.32 11.08 2.19
C TRP A 216 11.78 11.57 2.40
N ASN A 217 12.31 11.47 3.61
CA ASN A 217 13.69 11.86 3.90
C ASN A 217 14.73 10.93 3.24
N ALA A 218 14.39 9.68 2.97
CA ALA A 218 15.30 8.69 2.39
C ALA A 218 15.49 8.81 0.87
N LEU A 219 14.75 9.69 0.18
CA LEU A 219 14.84 9.84 -1.28
C LEU A 219 16.21 10.31 -1.78
N GLY A 220 17.05 10.88 -0.92
CA GLY A 220 18.44 11.24 -1.25
C GLY A 220 18.61 12.45 -2.20
N VAL A 221 17.54 13.01 -2.72
CA VAL A 221 17.57 14.12 -3.70
C VAL A 221 17.59 15.50 -3.05
N TRP A 222 17.53 15.57 -1.73
CA TRP A 222 17.46 16.80 -0.97
C TRP A 222 18.80 17.57 -0.98
N GLY A 223 18.72 18.81 -1.41
CA GLY A 223 19.91 19.68 -1.52
C GLY A 223 20.62 19.64 -2.87
N LEU A 224 20.14 18.81 -3.81
CA LEU A 224 20.60 18.88 -5.19
C LEU A 224 19.91 20.04 -5.92
N SER A 225 20.67 20.75 -6.77
CA SER A 225 20.06 21.72 -7.69
C SER A 225 19.38 20.98 -8.86
N PRO A 226 18.40 21.59 -9.53
CA PRO A 226 17.73 20.95 -10.67
C PRO A 226 18.70 20.47 -11.77
N GLU A 227 19.83 21.13 -11.94
CA GLU A 227 20.85 20.81 -12.93
C GLU A 227 21.71 19.59 -12.54
N GLN A 228 21.68 19.20 -11.27
CA GLN A 228 22.40 18.03 -10.74
C GLN A 228 21.56 16.77 -10.76
N LEU A 229 20.23 16.89 -10.97
CA LEU A 229 19.33 15.74 -11.03
C LEU A 229 19.45 15.03 -12.37
N THR A 230 19.60 13.71 -12.32
CA THR A 230 19.57 12.84 -13.48
C THR A 230 18.12 12.53 -13.91
N PRO A 231 17.87 12.02 -15.12
CA PRO A 231 16.55 11.52 -15.51
C PRO A 231 16.01 10.44 -14.54
N GLU A 232 16.88 9.60 -14.01
CA GLU A 232 16.56 8.57 -13.01
C GLU A 232 16.11 9.20 -11.70
N ASP A 233 16.77 10.27 -11.23
CA ASP A 233 16.36 11.00 -10.01
C ASP A 233 14.98 11.63 -10.19
N HIS A 234 14.72 12.23 -11.35
CA HIS A 234 13.40 12.77 -11.68
C HIS A 234 12.31 11.69 -11.69
N PHE A 235 12.62 10.52 -12.22
CA PHE A 235 11.70 9.39 -12.24
C PHE A 235 11.41 8.86 -10.82
N GLU A 236 12.44 8.69 -9.99
CA GLU A 236 12.26 8.29 -8.59
C GLU A 236 11.46 9.32 -7.78
N MET A 237 11.66 10.62 -8.03
CA MET A 237 10.87 11.69 -7.42
C MET A 237 9.39 11.61 -7.81
N ASP A 238 9.09 11.35 -9.09
CA ASP A 238 7.73 11.15 -9.59
C ASP A 238 7.07 9.95 -8.91
N LEU A 239 7.77 8.81 -8.88
CA LEU A 239 7.30 7.62 -8.19
C LEU A 239 7.03 7.86 -6.72
N ALA A 240 7.95 8.54 -6.03
CA ALA A 240 7.79 8.87 -4.62
C ALA A 240 6.57 9.76 -4.37
N GLY A 241 6.34 10.75 -5.25
CA GLY A 241 5.15 11.60 -5.18
C GLY A 241 3.87 10.79 -5.27
N VAL A 242 3.77 9.89 -6.25
CA VAL A 242 2.61 9.02 -6.45
C VAL A 242 2.41 8.08 -5.25
N GLU A 243 3.44 7.34 -4.87
CA GLU A 243 3.36 6.33 -3.83
C GLU A 243 3.07 6.91 -2.44
N LEU A 244 3.73 8.02 -2.08
CA LEU A 244 3.49 8.67 -0.79
C LEU A 244 2.11 9.32 -0.72
N ASN A 245 1.62 9.91 -1.82
CA ASN A 245 0.25 10.42 -1.89
C ASN A 245 -0.77 9.29 -1.72
N GLN A 246 -0.54 8.13 -2.33
CA GLN A 246 -1.42 6.97 -2.14
C GLN A 246 -1.47 6.54 -0.67
N ARG A 247 -0.31 6.46 0.03
CA ARG A 247 -0.26 6.12 1.46
C ARG A 247 -0.92 7.17 2.35
N LEU A 248 -0.83 8.45 2.00
CA LEU A 248 -1.56 9.52 2.70
C LEU A 248 -3.08 9.33 2.58
N TYR A 249 -3.55 8.99 1.39
CA TYR A 249 -4.95 8.70 1.14
C TYR A 249 -5.43 7.46 1.90
N GLU A 250 -4.65 6.38 1.92
CA GLU A 250 -4.93 5.19 2.70
C GLU A 250 -5.01 5.51 4.21
N LEU A 251 -4.06 6.29 4.73
CA LEU A 251 -4.05 6.73 6.12
C LEU A 251 -5.28 7.58 6.47
N GLN A 252 -5.67 8.51 5.60
CA GLN A 252 -6.88 9.31 5.78
C GLN A 252 -8.10 8.41 5.98
N ARG A 253 -8.28 7.44 5.08
CA ARG A 253 -9.40 6.50 5.12
C ARG A 253 -9.35 5.59 6.33
N GLU A 254 -8.17 5.10 6.69
CA GLU A 254 -7.97 4.29 7.88
C GLU A 254 -8.42 5.04 9.14
N CYS A 255 -8.02 6.30 9.31
CA CYS A 255 -8.45 7.14 10.43
C CYS A 255 -9.98 7.34 10.45
N MET A 256 -10.58 7.61 9.28
CA MET A 256 -12.03 7.80 9.16
C MET A 256 -12.82 6.53 9.50
N LEU A 257 -12.36 5.36 9.04
CA LEU A 257 -12.99 4.07 9.33
C LEU A 257 -12.90 3.72 10.81
N LEU A 258 -11.75 3.95 11.44
CA LEU A 258 -11.58 3.74 12.89
C LEU A 258 -12.47 4.65 13.73
N ALA A 259 -12.75 5.84 13.23
CA ALA A 259 -13.65 6.78 13.90
C ALA A 259 -15.14 6.48 13.70
N GLU A 260 -15.52 5.50 12.87
CA GLU A 260 -16.92 5.23 12.52
C GLU A 260 -17.83 5.03 13.74
N ASN A 261 -17.35 4.35 14.76
CA ASN A 261 -18.10 4.04 15.98
C ASN A 261 -18.03 5.12 17.05
N LEU A 262 -17.31 6.22 16.81
CA LEU A 262 -17.24 7.35 17.73
C LEU A 262 -18.49 8.23 17.62
N THR A 263 -18.79 8.97 18.69
CA THR A 263 -19.85 9.99 18.69
C THR A 263 -19.53 11.12 17.70
N GLN A 264 -20.54 11.86 17.26
CA GLN A 264 -20.34 12.98 16.34
C GLN A 264 -19.42 14.07 16.92
N ALA A 265 -19.48 14.31 18.22
CA ALA A 265 -18.59 15.26 18.89
C ALA A 265 -17.11 14.80 18.81
N GLU A 266 -16.84 13.52 19.08
CA GLU A 266 -15.50 12.94 18.99
C GLU A 266 -14.97 12.91 17.54
N LYS A 267 -15.84 12.62 16.56
CA LYS A 267 -15.48 12.72 15.13
C LYS A 267 -15.08 14.14 14.75
N THR A 268 -15.82 15.13 15.25
CA THR A 268 -15.52 16.55 15.00
C THR A 268 -14.18 16.95 15.60
N GLU A 269 -13.85 16.45 16.80
CA GLU A 269 -12.58 16.71 17.47
C GLU A 269 -11.39 16.11 16.69
N LEU A 270 -11.53 14.92 16.12
CA LEU A 270 -10.49 14.24 15.35
C LEU A 270 -10.44 14.66 13.87
N SER A 271 -11.50 15.29 13.36
CA SER A 271 -11.61 15.63 11.93
C SER A 271 -10.45 16.44 11.35
N PRO A 272 -9.73 17.29 12.09
CA PRO A 272 -8.55 17.97 11.55
C PRO A 272 -7.46 17.01 11.05
N ILE A 273 -7.32 15.82 11.65
CA ILE A 273 -6.33 14.83 11.22
C ILE A 273 -6.56 14.44 9.75
N TRP A 274 -7.78 13.98 9.43
CA TRP A 274 -8.06 13.54 8.05
C TRP A 274 -8.35 14.70 7.10
N ALA A 275 -8.66 15.89 7.60
CA ALA A 275 -8.73 17.08 6.78
C ALA A 275 -7.36 17.51 6.29
N ASP A 276 -6.34 17.46 7.16
CA ASP A 276 -4.95 17.75 6.79
C ASP A 276 -4.34 16.69 5.86
N LEU A 277 -4.80 15.43 5.96
CA LEU A 277 -4.37 14.34 5.08
C LEU A 277 -5.05 14.35 3.71
N LYS A 278 -5.94 15.31 3.45
CA LYS A 278 -6.69 15.37 2.19
C LYS A 278 -5.77 15.59 0.99
N VAL A 279 -5.61 14.56 0.20
CA VAL A 279 -4.89 14.62 -1.08
C VAL A 279 -5.76 15.30 -2.12
N LYS A 280 -5.24 16.29 -2.81
CA LYS A 280 -5.87 16.81 -4.04
C LYS A 280 -5.56 15.79 -5.12
N HIS A 281 -6.60 15.17 -5.67
CA HIS A 281 -6.46 14.42 -6.92
C HIS A 281 -5.99 15.40 -7.99
N ALA A 282 -4.83 15.11 -8.59
CA ALA A 282 -4.27 15.88 -9.70
C ALA A 282 -4.97 15.47 -11.00
#